data_ce69a878ffe62b3940ce6d1fdfe88096
#
_entry.id   ce69a878ffe62b3940ce6d1fdfe88096
#
_cell.length_a   1.000
_cell.length_b   1.000
_cell.length_c   1.000
_cell.angle_alpha   90.00
_cell.angle_beta   90.00
_cell.angle_gamma   90.00
#
_symmetry.space_group_name_H-M   'P 1'
#
loop_
_entity.id
_entity.type
_entity.pdbx_description
1 polymer ?
#
loop_
_entity_poly.entity_id
_entity_poly.type
_entity_poly.pdbx_seq_one_letter_code
_entity_poly.pdbx_strand_id
1 'polypeptide(L)'
;MRIIDKIKADGVHISFEVFPPKTDAGFESVLKATDGIAELTPSFISVTYGAGGGTSKNTVKIASHIKNDLKIPALAHLTCVSSTKEEVHKVIGQLQKEGIENILALRGDIPQDGQFPLPGQYSHACELIEDIKKMRSEERRVGKECRSRWSPYH
;
A
#
# COMPACT_ATOMS: atom_id res chain seq x y z
N MET A 1 8.17 6.50 -8.54
CA MET A 1 7.26 7.33 -9.39
C MET A 1 5.91 7.39 -8.73
N ARG A 2 5.36 8.60 -8.52
CA ARG A 2 4.05 8.76 -7.89
C ARG A 2 2.94 8.47 -8.90
N ILE A 3 1.97 7.67 -8.50
CA ILE A 3 0.81 7.31 -9.34
C ILE A 3 -0.03 8.54 -9.68
N ILE A 4 -0.15 9.49 -8.74
CA ILE A 4 -0.91 10.73 -8.98
C ILE A 4 -0.36 11.56 -10.16
N ASP A 5 0.94 11.53 -10.39
CA ASP A 5 1.55 12.25 -11.51
C ASP A 5 1.23 11.55 -12.85
N LYS A 6 1.10 10.21 -12.83
CA LYS A 6 0.64 9.45 -14.00
C LYS A 6 -0.84 9.72 -14.32
N ILE A 7 -1.70 9.68 -13.31
CA ILE A 7 -3.15 9.88 -13.49
C ILE A 7 -3.47 11.28 -14.03
N LYS A 8 -2.63 12.27 -13.69
CA LYS A 8 -2.78 13.65 -14.18
C LYS A 8 -2.27 13.88 -15.60
N ALA A 9 -1.52 12.93 -16.17
CA ALA A 9 -1.10 13.01 -17.55
C ALA A 9 -2.28 12.74 -18.48
N ASP A 10 -2.25 13.36 -19.68
CA ASP A 10 -3.27 13.14 -20.68
C ASP A 10 -3.28 11.70 -21.18
N GLY A 11 -4.47 11.17 -21.45
CA GLY A 11 -4.65 9.84 -22.02
C GLY A 11 -5.49 8.90 -21.16
N VAL A 12 -5.63 7.66 -21.62
CA VAL A 12 -6.34 6.59 -20.90
C VAL A 12 -5.34 5.85 -20.01
N HIS A 13 -5.67 5.72 -18.73
CA HIS A 13 -4.87 5.00 -17.76
C HIS A 13 -5.59 3.72 -17.35
N ILE A 14 -4.95 2.58 -17.59
CA ILE A 14 -5.44 1.27 -17.19
C ILE A 14 -4.62 0.81 -15.98
N SER A 15 -5.31 0.35 -14.95
CA SER A 15 -4.71 -0.25 -13.78
C SER A 15 -5.40 -1.56 -13.43
N PHE A 16 -4.70 -2.42 -12.74
CA PHE A 16 -5.24 -3.68 -12.23
C PHE A 16 -5.07 -3.74 -10.72
N GLU A 17 -5.90 -4.54 -10.09
CA GLU A 17 -5.84 -4.81 -8.67
C GLU A 17 -5.63 -6.31 -8.44
N VAL A 18 -4.67 -6.64 -7.57
CA VAL A 18 -4.37 -8.01 -7.19
C VAL A 18 -4.62 -8.23 -5.70
N PHE A 19 -5.07 -9.44 -5.38
CA PHE A 19 -5.45 -9.83 -4.03
C PHE A 19 -4.40 -10.79 -3.46
N PRO A 20 -3.76 -10.47 -2.33
CA PRO A 20 -2.86 -11.39 -1.67
C PRO A 20 -3.60 -12.69 -1.31
N PRO A 21 -2.99 -13.85 -1.50
CA PRO A 21 -3.61 -15.12 -1.14
C PRO A 21 -3.72 -15.24 0.37
N LYS A 22 -4.73 -15.94 0.84
CA LYS A 22 -4.95 -16.24 2.27
C LYS A 22 -3.95 -17.25 2.82
N THR A 23 -3.35 -18.06 1.95
CA THR A 23 -2.39 -19.11 2.29
C THR A 23 -1.15 -19.01 1.42
N ASP A 24 -0.01 -19.47 1.94
CA ASP A 24 1.26 -19.46 1.20
C ASP A 24 1.22 -20.31 -0.08
N ALA A 25 0.38 -21.35 -0.11
CA ALA A 25 0.21 -22.21 -1.29
C ALA A 25 -0.30 -21.46 -2.53
N GLY A 26 -1.06 -20.37 -2.35
CA GLY A 26 -1.55 -19.54 -3.46
C GLY A 26 -0.59 -18.44 -3.92
N PHE A 27 0.53 -18.25 -3.23
CA PHE A 27 1.41 -17.11 -3.45
C PHE A 27 2.04 -17.12 -4.86
N GLU A 28 2.59 -18.24 -5.28
CA GLU A 28 3.19 -18.42 -6.60
C GLU A 28 2.18 -18.20 -7.74
N SER A 29 0.94 -18.61 -7.54
CA SER A 29 -0.14 -18.39 -8.52
C SER A 29 -0.45 -16.91 -8.70
N VAL A 30 -0.45 -16.14 -7.60
CA VAL A 30 -0.66 -14.68 -7.65
C VAL A 30 0.50 -13.98 -8.33
N LEU A 31 1.75 -14.38 -8.07
CA LEU A 31 2.92 -13.82 -8.77
C LEU A 31 2.84 -14.07 -10.27
N LYS A 32 2.56 -15.31 -10.71
CA LYS A 32 2.39 -15.64 -12.13
C LYS A 32 1.27 -14.83 -12.80
N ALA A 33 0.13 -14.67 -12.10
CA ALA A 33 -0.96 -13.83 -12.61
C ALA A 33 -0.51 -12.37 -12.74
N THR A 34 0.26 -11.87 -11.79
CA THR A 34 0.81 -10.52 -11.81
C THR A 34 1.80 -10.32 -12.95
N ASP A 35 2.64 -11.33 -13.25
CA ASP A 35 3.55 -11.31 -14.39
C ASP A 35 2.77 -11.22 -15.71
N GLY A 36 1.70 -12.01 -15.88
CA GLY A 36 0.83 -11.94 -17.06
C GLY A 36 0.13 -10.59 -17.21
N ILE A 37 -0.30 -9.97 -16.10
CA ILE A 37 -0.87 -8.62 -16.10
C ILE A 37 0.17 -7.58 -16.51
N ALA A 38 1.42 -7.75 -16.11
CA ALA A 38 2.51 -6.85 -16.44
C ALA A 38 2.76 -6.73 -17.95
N GLU A 39 2.56 -7.81 -18.71
CA GLU A 39 2.68 -7.83 -20.18
C GLU A 39 1.70 -6.86 -20.86
N LEU A 40 0.57 -6.54 -20.20
CA LEU A 40 -0.40 -5.55 -20.69
C LEU A 40 0.03 -4.10 -20.47
N THR A 41 1.22 -3.87 -19.90
CA THR A 41 1.81 -2.55 -19.65
C THR A 41 0.88 -1.58 -18.89
N PRO A 42 0.33 -1.97 -17.73
CA PRO A 42 -0.57 -1.10 -16.98
C PRO A 42 0.13 0.14 -16.45
N SER A 43 -0.64 1.19 -16.20
CA SER A 43 -0.13 2.42 -15.61
C SER A 43 0.38 2.21 -14.17
N PHE A 44 -0.30 1.33 -13.43
CA PHE A 44 0.10 0.85 -12.11
C PHE A 44 -0.68 -0.42 -11.76
N ILE A 45 -0.21 -1.13 -10.75
CA ILE A 45 -0.94 -2.28 -10.17
C ILE A 45 -1.12 -2.02 -8.68
N SER A 46 -2.35 -2.15 -8.17
CA SER A 46 -2.66 -2.08 -6.76
C SER A 46 -2.68 -3.47 -6.11
N VAL A 47 -2.29 -3.52 -4.85
CA VAL A 47 -2.30 -4.74 -4.04
C VAL A 47 -3.17 -4.50 -2.82
N THR A 48 -4.23 -5.29 -2.68
CA THR A 48 -5.14 -5.14 -1.55
C THR A 48 -4.49 -5.55 -0.23
N TYR A 49 -5.01 -5.01 0.87
CA TYR A 49 -4.58 -5.37 2.20
C TYR A 49 -5.54 -6.44 2.74
N GLY A 50 -5.01 -7.62 3.02
CA GLY A 50 -5.85 -8.72 3.51
C GLY A 50 -6.33 -8.48 4.95
N ALA A 51 -7.59 -8.72 5.18
CA ALA A 51 -8.18 -8.71 6.52
C ALA A 51 -7.61 -9.86 7.36
N GLY A 52 -6.86 -9.51 8.39
CA GLY A 52 -6.21 -10.44 9.31
C GLY A 52 -4.70 -10.50 9.15
N GLY A 53 -3.98 -10.17 10.21
CA GLY A 53 -2.53 -9.91 10.29
C GLY A 53 -1.55 -10.89 9.63
N GLY A 54 -2.00 -12.02 9.08
CA GLY A 54 -1.15 -12.98 8.34
C GLY A 54 -0.86 -12.59 6.89
N THR A 55 -1.71 -11.76 6.27
CA THR A 55 -1.63 -11.42 4.84
C THR A 55 -0.86 -10.14 4.55
N SER A 56 -0.57 -9.31 5.55
CA SER A 56 0.18 -8.06 5.40
C SER A 56 1.57 -8.27 4.79
N LYS A 57 2.26 -9.35 5.18
CA LYS A 57 3.55 -9.73 4.61
C LYS A 57 3.45 -10.04 3.11
N ASN A 58 2.37 -10.67 2.69
CA ASN A 58 2.13 -11.00 1.28
C ASN A 58 1.85 -9.75 0.47
N THR A 59 1.10 -8.77 1.01
CA THR A 59 0.90 -7.46 0.37
C THR A 59 2.24 -6.79 0.07
N VAL A 60 3.15 -6.72 1.05
CA VAL A 60 4.47 -6.11 0.87
C VAL A 60 5.29 -6.85 -0.18
N LYS A 61 5.33 -8.19 -0.14
CA LYS A 61 6.10 -9.01 -1.10
C LYS A 61 5.58 -8.83 -2.53
N ILE A 62 4.25 -8.85 -2.74
CA ILE A 62 3.66 -8.67 -4.06
C ILE A 62 3.92 -7.24 -4.56
N ALA A 63 3.76 -6.22 -3.72
CA ALA A 63 4.05 -4.84 -4.08
C ALA A 63 5.53 -4.64 -4.43
N SER A 64 6.45 -5.30 -3.71
CA SER A 64 7.88 -5.31 -4.01
C SER A 64 8.16 -5.95 -5.36
N HIS A 65 7.59 -7.12 -5.65
CA HIS A 65 7.71 -7.78 -6.94
C HIS A 65 7.24 -6.89 -8.10
N ILE A 66 6.05 -6.29 -7.99
CA ILE A 66 5.52 -5.38 -9.01
C ILE A 66 6.49 -4.22 -9.27
N LYS A 67 6.98 -3.59 -8.22
CA LYS A 67 7.84 -2.42 -8.36
C LYS A 67 9.27 -2.77 -8.75
N ASN A 68 9.89 -3.73 -8.05
CA ASN A 68 11.34 -3.97 -8.13
C ASN A 68 11.70 -4.96 -9.24
N ASP A 69 10.86 -5.95 -9.53
CA ASP A 69 11.10 -6.93 -10.58
C ASP A 69 10.44 -6.52 -11.89
N LEU A 70 9.13 -6.21 -11.87
CA LEU A 70 8.37 -5.86 -13.06
C LEU A 70 8.51 -4.38 -13.48
N LYS A 71 9.09 -3.53 -12.65
CA LYS A 71 9.32 -2.10 -12.90
C LYS A 71 8.02 -1.29 -13.15
N ILE A 72 6.91 -1.75 -12.61
CA ILE A 72 5.61 -1.10 -12.68
C ILE A 72 5.35 -0.37 -11.35
N PRO A 73 4.76 0.83 -11.35
CA PRO A 73 4.37 1.50 -10.12
C PRO A 73 3.41 0.66 -9.31
N ALA A 74 3.76 0.35 -8.06
CA ALA A 74 2.91 -0.38 -7.13
C ALA A 74 2.15 0.57 -6.20
N LEU A 75 0.86 0.27 -5.93
CA LEU A 75 0.02 0.92 -4.96
C LEU A 75 -0.35 -0.08 -3.88
N ALA A 76 0.21 0.05 -2.69
CA ALA A 76 -0.15 -0.81 -1.57
C ALA A 76 -1.37 -0.27 -0.82
N HIS A 77 -2.41 -1.08 -0.63
CA HIS A 77 -3.50 -0.74 0.27
C HIS A 77 -3.06 -0.94 1.71
N LEU A 78 -3.61 -0.14 2.61
CA LEU A 78 -3.38 -0.23 4.05
C LEU A 78 -4.66 0.15 4.77
N THR A 79 -5.14 -0.72 5.66
CA THR A 79 -6.43 -0.52 6.34
C THR A 79 -6.27 -0.27 7.83
N CYS A 80 -7.22 0.47 8.42
CA CYS A 80 -7.32 0.71 9.85
C CYS A 80 -7.89 -0.51 10.61
N VAL A 81 -8.83 -1.20 9.98
CA VAL A 81 -9.48 -2.39 10.54
C VAL A 81 -8.50 -3.54 10.62
N SER A 82 -8.63 -4.36 11.65
CA SER A 82 -7.85 -5.59 11.87
C SER A 82 -6.36 -5.41 12.17
N SER A 83 -5.89 -4.19 12.36
CA SER A 83 -4.47 -3.92 12.68
C SER A 83 -4.34 -2.83 13.74
N THR A 84 -3.44 -3.02 14.67
CA THR A 84 -3.03 -1.98 15.61
C THR A 84 -2.15 -0.94 14.92
N LYS A 85 -2.02 0.26 15.52
CA LYS A 85 -1.11 1.30 15.02
C LYS A 85 0.33 0.79 14.90
N GLU A 86 0.77 -0.02 15.86
CA GLU A 86 2.12 -0.61 15.85
C GLU A 86 2.32 -1.58 14.68
N GLU A 87 1.33 -2.41 14.38
CA GLU A 87 1.37 -3.32 13.24
C GLU A 87 1.39 -2.55 11.92
N VAL A 88 0.57 -1.51 11.82
CA VAL A 88 0.55 -0.61 10.66
C VAL A 88 1.90 0.07 10.48
N HIS A 89 2.53 0.58 11.55
CA HIS A 89 3.87 1.18 11.50
C HIS A 89 4.93 0.19 11.00
N LYS A 90 4.88 -1.07 11.45
CA LYS A 90 5.79 -2.12 10.93
C LYS A 90 5.61 -2.33 9.43
N VAL A 91 4.37 -2.39 8.96
CA VAL A 91 4.09 -2.56 7.52
C VAL A 91 4.56 -1.35 6.71
N ILE A 92 4.32 -0.13 7.21
CA ILE A 92 4.83 1.09 6.56
C ILE A 92 6.36 1.04 6.46
N GLY A 93 7.06 0.67 7.53
CA GLY A 93 8.52 0.52 7.52
C GLY A 93 9.00 -0.54 6.51
N GLN A 94 8.27 -1.64 6.34
CA GLN A 94 8.58 -2.66 5.32
C GLN A 94 8.37 -2.12 3.91
N LEU A 95 7.24 -1.44 3.65
CA LEU A 95 6.95 -0.81 2.36
C LEU A 95 8.02 0.22 1.99
N GLN A 96 8.49 1.00 2.96
CA GLN A 96 9.57 1.97 2.77
C GLN A 96 10.90 1.30 2.39
N LYS A 97 11.27 0.21 3.07
CA LYS A 97 12.49 -0.56 2.76
C LYS A 97 12.47 -1.11 1.33
N GLU A 98 11.30 -1.57 0.87
CA GLU A 98 11.09 -2.01 -0.51
C GLU A 98 10.94 -0.84 -1.49
N GLY A 99 11.00 0.40 -1.02
CA GLY A 99 10.87 1.61 -1.81
C GLY A 99 9.48 1.84 -2.37
N ILE A 100 8.43 1.27 -1.77
CA ILE A 100 7.04 1.50 -2.18
C ILE A 100 6.63 2.92 -1.77
N GLU A 101 6.30 3.75 -2.76
CA GLU A 101 6.04 5.18 -2.56
C GLU A 101 4.54 5.52 -2.50
N ASN A 102 3.70 4.62 -3.01
CA ASN A 102 2.26 4.87 -3.15
C ASN A 102 1.49 3.97 -2.18
N ILE A 103 0.71 4.58 -1.32
CA ILE A 103 -0.13 3.91 -0.32
C ILE A 103 -1.55 4.44 -0.46
N LEU A 104 -2.52 3.52 -0.54
CA LEU A 104 -3.94 3.81 -0.44
C LEU A 104 -4.40 3.49 0.99
N ALA A 105 -4.58 4.53 1.79
CA ALA A 105 -5.08 4.40 3.16
C ALA A 105 -6.62 4.28 3.15
N LEU A 106 -7.13 3.22 3.75
CA LEU A 106 -8.55 2.88 3.82
C LEU A 106 -8.94 2.61 5.27
N ARG A 107 -10.22 2.82 5.60
CA ARG A 107 -10.71 2.34 6.89
C ARG A 107 -10.76 0.81 6.91
N GLY A 108 -11.21 0.19 5.83
CA GLY A 108 -11.57 -1.21 5.73
C GLY A 108 -13.02 -1.46 6.17
N ASP A 109 -13.47 -2.70 6.00
CA ASP A 109 -14.81 -3.13 6.38
C ASP A 109 -14.87 -3.47 7.87
N ILE A 110 -15.87 -2.94 8.55
CA ILE A 110 -16.07 -3.21 9.98
C ILE A 110 -16.53 -4.66 10.13
N PRO A 111 -15.92 -5.44 11.06
CA PRO A 111 -16.33 -6.80 11.32
C PRO A 111 -17.80 -6.90 11.71
N GLN A 112 -18.45 -8.03 11.40
CA GLN A 112 -19.87 -8.23 11.71
C GLN A 112 -20.18 -8.23 13.22
N ASP A 113 -19.20 -8.58 14.05
CA ASP A 113 -19.28 -8.50 15.50
C ASP A 113 -19.28 -7.07 16.04
N GLY A 114 -19.06 -6.07 15.17
CA GLY A 114 -19.19 -4.65 15.47
C GLY A 114 -18.10 -4.07 16.40
N GLN A 115 -17.08 -4.83 16.74
CA GLN A 115 -16.00 -4.38 17.62
C GLN A 115 -14.91 -3.63 16.84
N PHE A 116 -15.21 -2.39 16.49
CA PHE A 116 -14.24 -1.47 15.86
C PHE A 116 -14.60 -0.01 16.19
N PRO A 117 -13.61 0.85 16.52
CA PRO A 117 -12.19 0.51 16.69
C PRO A 117 -11.89 -0.15 18.04
N LEU A 118 -10.97 -1.10 18.05
CA LEU A 118 -10.38 -1.60 19.29
C LEU A 118 -9.30 -0.63 19.82
N PRO A 119 -8.96 -0.69 21.11
CA PRO A 119 -7.87 0.10 21.67
C PRO A 119 -6.57 -0.08 20.85
N GLY A 120 -5.94 1.03 20.51
CA GLY A 120 -4.69 1.02 19.71
C GLY A 120 -4.89 0.95 18.20
N GLN A 121 -6.11 0.99 17.68
CA GLN A 121 -6.40 1.09 16.24
C GLN A 121 -6.68 2.54 15.81
N TYR A 122 -6.59 2.80 14.50
CA TYR A 122 -7.13 4.01 13.90
C TYR A 122 -8.64 3.85 13.69
N SER A 123 -9.40 4.90 13.96
CA SER A 123 -10.85 4.91 13.73
C SER A 123 -11.20 5.26 12.28
N HIS A 124 -10.39 6.12 11.65
CA HIS A 124 -10.63 6.63 10.31
C HIS A 124 -9.35 6.65 9.47
N ALA A 125 -9.50 6.55 8.16
CA ALA A 125 -8.39 6.61 7.22
C ALA A 125 -7.61 7.93 7.28
N CYS A 126 -8.26 9.04 7.62
CA CYS A 126 -7.59 10.34 7.77
C CYS A 126 -6.53 10.32 8.89
N GLU A 127 -6.80 9.66 10.03
CA GLU A 127 -5.83 9.51 11.11
C GLU A 127 -4.60 8.72 10.65
N LEU A 128 -4.83 7.63 9.90
CA LEU A 128 -3.77 6.84 9.29
C LEU A 128 -2.94 7.68 8.31
N ILE A 129 -3.58 8.49 7.46
CA ILE A 129 -2.90 9.38 6.51
C ILE A 129 -2.02 10.41 7.23
N GLU A 130 -2.53 11.01 8.31
CA GLU A 130 -1.76 11.98 9.10
C GLU A 130 -0.53 11.34 9.73
N ASP A 131 -0.67 10.12 10.23
CA ASP A 131 0.43 9.40 10.85
C ASP A 131 1.50 8.98 9.83
N ILE A 132 1.10 8.47 8.67
CA ILE A 132 2.00 8.20 7.55
C ILE A 132 2.78 9.47 7.15
N LYS A 133 2.12 10.63 7.10
CA LYS A 133 2.78 11.90 6.78
C LYS A 133 3.81 12.29 7.84
N LYS A 134 3.51 12.10 9.13
CA LYS A 134 4.45 12.37 10.23
C LYS A 134 5.68 11.48 10.13
N MET A 135 5.50 10.17 9.98
CA MET A 135 6.59 9.21 9.83
C MET A 135 7.53 9.60 8.68
N ARG A 136 6.98 9.96 7.52
CA ARG A 136 7.78 10.42 6.36
C ARG A 136 8.48 11.76 6.60
N SER A 137 7.93 12.64 7.40
CA SER A 137 8.57 13.92 7.73
C SER A 137 9.71 13.77 8.73
N GLU A 138 9.63 12.80 9.64
CA GLU A 138 10.69 12.47 10.58
C GLU A 138 11.90 11.86 9.89
N GLU A 139 11.69 10.94 8.93
CA GLU A 139 12.79 10.40 8.11
C GLU A 139 13.54 11.48 7.32
N ARG A 140 12.83 12.51 6.82
CA ARG A 140 13.45 13.65 6.14
C ARG A 140 14.36 14.49 7.02
N ARG A 141 14.15 14.45 8.35
CA ARG A 141 15.02 15.16 9.32
C ARG A 141 16.30 14.39 9.62
N VAL A 142 16.30 13.07 9.43
CA VAL A 142 17.45 12.19 9.69
C VAL A 142 18.32 12.01 8.45
N GLY A 143 17.77 12.15 7.23
CA GLY A 143 18.50 12.08 5.97
C GLY A 143 18.40 13.39 5.18
N LYS A 144 19.52 14.11 5.05
CA LYS A 144 19.59 15.32 4.21
C LYS A 144 19.21 14.99 2.76
N GLU A 145 18.23 15.77 2.27
CA GLU A 145 17.92 16.05 0.87
C GLU A 145 17.28 14.94 0.03
N CYS A 146 15.96 14.93 0.02
CA CYS A 146 15.22 14.68 -1.22
C CYS A 146 13.94 15.51 -1.25
N ARG A 147 13.95 16.57 -2.07
CA ARG A 147 12.78 17.40 -2.34
C ARG A 147 11.78 16.63 -3.18
N SER A 148 10.66 16.23 -2.61
CA SER A 148 9.42 16.02 -3.36
C SER A 148 8.27 16.64 -2.58
N ARG A 149 7.74 17.72 -3.12
CA ARG A 149 6.58 18.45 -2.60
C ARG A 149 5.34 17.58 -2.71
N TRP A 150 4.77 17.25 -1.59
CA TRP A 150 3.34 16.92 -1.54
C TRP A 150 2.56 18.23 -1.47
N SER A 151 1.78 18.52 -2.49
CA SER A 151 0.79 19.59 -2.44
C SER A 151 -0.42 19.11 -1.67
N PRO A 152 -0.89 19.84 -0.65
CA PRO A 152 -2.19 19.56 -0.05
C PRO A 152 -3.27 20.10 -1.00
N TYR A 153 -4.18 19.26 -1.44
CA TYR A 153 -5.44 19.73 -1.99
C TYR A 153 -6.48 19.72 -0.88
N HIS A 154 -7.04 20.88 -0.66
CA HIS A 154 -8.28 21.11 0.05
C HIS A 154 -9.45 20.51 -0.72
#